data_d29c14d5660fc21333a6b0b1c2ca4317
#
_entry.id   d29c14d5660fc21333a6b0b1c2ca4317
#
_cell.length_a   1.000
_cell.length_b   1.000
_cell.length_c   1.000
_cell.angle_alpha   90.00
_cell.angle_beta   90.00
_cell.angle_gamma   90.00
#
_symmetry.space_group_name_H-M   'P 1'
#
loop_
_entity.id
_entity.type
_entity.pdbx_description
1 polymer ?
#
loop_
_entity_poly.entity_id
_entity_poly.type
_entity_poly.pdbx_seq_one_letter_code
_entity_poly.pdbx_strand_id
1 'polypeptide(L)'
;MSGTHRTHLRALFAVPLAIGLLGAAALPAGAAASPGPRAAASLTCRGAGVDPAARVRHRAEILVHAPLRTVWKLQTDIERWPSWQAPVTAAERLDHGPLRRGSAFRWTTPVPPNPTPATRLDITSTVEQLRHHSCIRWTGPATGEGLHIDGVHVWNFTEVPGGVRVSTEETHTGPQVDADVPTATALLRQGLEAWLSDLKTTAEARTPHPHRPN
;
A
#
# COMPACT_ATOMS: atom_id res chain seq x y z
N MET A 1 -44.37 -45.11 -39.37
CA MET A 1 -44.84 -46.27 -38.62
C MET A 1 -44.96 -45.76 -37.19
N SER A 2 -46.18 -45.31 -36.82
CA SER A 2 -47.18 -46.05 -36.04
C SER A 2 -46.57 -46.54 -34.72
N GLY A 3 -47.06 -46.20 -33.58
CA GLY A 3 -48.40 -45.96 -33.18
C GLY A 3 -48.50 -45.48 -31.74
N THR A 4 -49.51 -44.74 -31.59
CA THR A 4 -50.35 -44.35 -30.45
C THR A 4 -50.67 -45.46 -29.42
N HIS A 5 -50.88 -45.05 -28.18
CA HIS A 5 -52.03 -45.39 -27.29
C HIS A 5 -51.94 -44.56 -25.99
N ARG A 6 -52.77 -43.66 -25.75
CA ARG A 6 -54.05 -43.40 -25.09
C ARG A 6 -54.42 -44.47 -24.03
N THR A 7 -54.68 -43.99 -22.77
CA THR A 7 -56.02 -44.05 -22.15
C THR A 7 -56.01 -43.56 -20.69
N HIS A 8 -56.79 -42.56 -20.39
CA HIS A 8 -57.98 -42.41 -19.49
C HIS A 8 -57.77 -42.63 -17.98
N LEU A 9 -58.00 -41.60 -17.24
CA LEU A 9 -59.25 -41.12 -16.57
C LEU A 9 -59.54 -41.79 -15.23
N ARG A 10 -59.55 -41.08 -14.15
CA ARG A 10 -60.77 -40.78 -13.34
C ARG A 10 -60.46 -39.99 -12.08
N ALA A 11 -61.18 -38.92 -11.97
CA ALA A 11 -61.37 -38.08 -10.82
C ALA A 11 -62.09 -38.76 -9.67
N LEU A 12 -61.82 -38.40 -8.45
CA LEU A 12 -62.81 -38.39 -7.37
C LEU A 12 -62.55 -37.24 -6.40
N PHE A 13 -63.59 -36.50 -6.16
CA PHE A 13 -63.71 -35.37 -5.26
C PHE A 13 -63.76 -35.85 -3.79
N ALA A 14 -63.15 -35.03 -2.89
CA ALA A 14 -63.70 -34.84 -1.54
C ALA A 14 -63.09 -33.58 -0.90
N VAL A 15 -63.89 -32.59 -0.66
CA VAL A 15 -63.78 -31.46 0.27
C VAL A 15 -64.72 -31.83 1.40
N PRO A 16 -64.69 -31.37 2.68
CA PRO A 16 -63.96 -30.26 3.32
C PRO A 16 -63.44 -30.60 4.72
N LEU A 17 -62.60 -29.72 5.32
CA LEU A 17 -62.96 -29.16 6.64
C LEU A 17 -61.99 -28.02 6.99
N ALA A 18 -62.53 -26.84 7.17
CA ALA A 18 -61.84 -25.69 7.70
C ALA A 18 -61.60 -25.84 9.21
N ILE A 19 -60.38 -25.78 9.66
CA ILE A 19 -60.03 -25.44 11.05
C ILE A 19 -59.06 -24.28 11.01
N GLY A 20 -59.52 -23.10 11.42
CA GLY A 20 -58.69 -21.92 11.58
C GLY A 20 -57.67 -22.11 12.70
N LEU A 21 -56.42 -21.89 12.36
CA LEU A 21 -55.37 -21.67 13.31
C LEU A 21 -54.76 -20.30 13.04
N LEU A 22 -54.87 -19.42 14.01
CA LEU A 22 -54.20 -18.13 14.09
C LEU A 22 -52.69 -18.34 13.93
N GLY A 23 -52.20 -18.15 12.74
CA GLY A 23 -50.75 -18.12 12.45
C GLY A 23 -50.18 -16.75 12.84
N ALA A 24 -49.43 -16.69 13.92
CA ALA A 24 -48.58 -15.55 14.21
C ALA A 24 -47.62 -15.35 13.04
N ALA A 25 -47.72 -14.22 12.33
CA ALA A 25 -46.79 -13.83 11.30
C ALA A 25 -45.42 -13.55 11.96
N ALA A 26 -44.52 -14.50 11.86
CA ALA A 26 -43.12 -14.25 12.15
C ALA A 26 -42.56 -13.28 11.10
N LEU A 27 -42.25 -12.08 11.50
CA LEU A 27 -41.49 -11.13 10.69
C LEU A 27 -40.13 -11.77 10.35
N PRO A 28 -39.69 -11.74 9.10
CA PRO A 28 -38.34 -12.19 8.77
C PRO A 28 -37.33 -11.32 9.54
N ALA A 29 -36.53 -11.96 10.39
CA ALA A 29 -35.38 -11.29 10.99
C ALA A 29 -34.51 -10.76 9.86
N GLY A 30 -34.44 -9.44 9.73
CA GLY A 30 -33.60 -8.81 8.77
C GLY A 30 -32.15 -9.31 8.95
N ALA A 31 -31.62 -9.99 7.95
CA ALA A 31 -30.22 -10.36 7.93
C ALA A 31 -29.40 -9.08 8.02
N ALA A 32 -28.77 -8.83 9.17
CA ALA A 32 -27.81 -7.77 9.33
C ALA A 32 -26.72 -8.01 8.29
N ALA A 33 -26.62 -7.11 7.31
CA ALA A 33 -25.54 -7.15 6.32
C ALA A 33 -24.21 -7.15 7.08
N SER A 34 -23.39 -8.16 6.87
CA SER A 34 -22.04 -8.21 7.41
C SER A 34 -21.31 -6.94 6.96
N PRO A 35 -20.64 -6.20 7.85
CA PRO A 35 -19.87 -5.05 7.44
C PRO A 35 -18.80 -5.51 6.45
N GLY A 36 -18.86 -5.00 5.23
CA GLY A 36 -17.86 -5.26 4.21
C GLY A 36 -16.46 -4.93 4.72
N PRO A 37 -15.39 -5.47 4.10
CA PRO A 37 -14.03 -5.23 4.55
C PRO A 37 -13.79 -3.73 4.64
N ARG A 38 -13.55 -3.27 5.88
CA ARG A 38 -13.28 -1.86 6.15
C ARG A 38 -11.96 -1.54 5.46
N ALA A 39 -11.94 -0.60 4.53
CA ALA A 39 -10.71 -0.11 3.93
C ALA A 39 -9.72 0.22 5.07
N ALA A 40 -8.49 -0.32 4.97
CA ALA A 40 -7.48 -0.07 5.98
C ALA A 40 -7.25 1.44 6.11
N ALA A 41 -7.24 1.94 7.35
CA ALA A 41 -7.00 3.35 7.60
C ALA A 41 -5.64 3.77 7.00
N SER A 42 -5.60 4.98 6.43
CA SER A 42 -4.37 5.56 5.88
C SER A 42 -3.26 5.60 6.91
N LEU A 43 -2.02 5.40 6.47
CA LEU A 43 -0.85 5.55 7.33
C LEU A 43 -0.67 7.02 7.71
N THR A 44 -0.23 7.25 8.95
CA THR A 44 0.07 8.60 9.44
C THR A 44 1.40 8.62 10.19
N CYS A 45 2.08 9.77 10.16
CA CYS A 45 3.16 10.09 11.07
C CYS A 45 2.77 11.33 11.85
N ARG A 46 2.70 11.23 13.19
CA ARG A 46 2.26 12.33 14.07
C ARG A 46 0.91 12.95 13.65
N GLY A 47 -0.02 12.11 13.21
CA GLY A 47 -1.35 12.53 12.77
C GLY A 47 -1.44 13.05 11.32
N ALA A 48 -0.32 13.24 10.62
CA ALA A 48 -0.31 13.64 9.22
C ALA A 48 -0.16 12.43 8.30
N GLY A 49 -1.05 12.28 7.34
CA GLY A 49 -1.08 11.21 6.33
C GLY A 49 -0.62 11.66 4.95
N VAL A 50 -0.89 10.84 3.96
CA VAL A 50 -0.74 11.17 2.54
C VAL A 50 -1.86 12.11 2.08
N ASP A 51 -1.79 12.61 0.85
CA ASP A 51 -2.84 13.46 0.28
C ASP A 51 -4.14 12.65 0.09
N PRO A 52 -5.24 12.99 0.81
CA PRO A 52 -6.49 12.25 0.69
C PRO A 52 -7.21 12.49 -0.63
N ALA A 53 -6.89 13.55 -1.38
CA ALA A 53 -7.49 13.88 -2.67
C ALA A 53 -6.78 13.24 -3.85
N ALA A 54 -5.57 12.72 -3.66
CA ALA A 54 -4.80 12.10 -4.72
C ALA A 54 -5.45 10.80 -5.22
N ARG A 55 -5.58 10.67 -6.54
CA ARG A 55 -6.11 9.48 -7.21
C ARG A 55 -5.05 8.40 -7.40
N VAL A 56 -3.78 8.80 -7.57
CA VAL A 56 -2.65 7.88 -7.64
C VAL A 56 -2.16 7.64 -6.22
N ARG A 57 -2.35 6.41 -5.73
CA ARG A 57 -2.05 6.03 -4.35
C ARG A 57 -1.73 4.56 -4.26
N HIS A 58 -0.71 4.22 -3.48
CA HIS A 58 -0.41 2.84 -3.13
C HIS A 58 0.07 2.72 -1.70
N ARG A 59 -0.28 1.59 -1.08
CA ARG A 59 0.20 1.18 0.24
C ARG A 59 0.76 -0.23 0.15
N ALA A 60 1.92 -0.43 0.76
CA ALA A 60 2.57 -1.74 0.87
C ALA A 60 3.14 -1.94 2.27
N GLU A 61 3.38 -3.20 2.63
CA GLU A 61 4.06 -3.55 3.88
C GLU A 61 4.86 -4.83 3.75
N ILE A 62 5.89 -4.97 4.58
CA ILE A 62 6.73 -6.16 4.65
C ILE A 62 7.19 -6.42 6.10
N LEU A 63 7.40 -7.69 6.44
CA LEU A 63 8.10 -8.07 7.67
C LEU A 63 9.59 -8.23 7.38
N VAL A 64 10.41 -7.49 8.14
CA VAL A 64 11.87 -7.52 8.07
C VAL A 64 12.41 -8.19 9.33
N HIS A 65 13.13 -9.30 9.18
CA HIS A 65 13.73 -10.07 10.29
C HIS A 65 15.07 -9.45 10.72
N ALA A 66 15.02 -8.20 11.17
CA ALA A 66 16.18 -7.45 11.61
C ALA A 66 15.81 -6.52 12.78
N PRO A 67 16.77 -6.05 13.59
CA PRO A 67 16.51 -5.07 14.63
C PRO A 67 16.00 -3.74 14.08
N LEU A 68 15.04 -3.11 14.79
CA LEU A 68 14.47 -1.83 14.40
C LEU A 68 15.52 -0.76 14.08
N ARG A 69 16.58 -0.68 14.88
CA ARG A 69 17.70 0.25 14.67
C ARG A 69 18.37 0.07 13.30
N THR A 70 18.49 -1.17 12.83
CA THR A 70 19.12 -1.50 11.54
C THR A 70 18.21 -1.04 10.39
N VAL A 71 16.93 -1.39 10.46
CA VAL A 71 15.91 -1.03 9.47
C VAL A 71 15.75 0.49 9.39
N TRP A 72 15.61 1.14 10.56
CA TRP A 72 15.51 2.60 10.67
C TRP A 72 16.73 3.31 10.08
N LYS A 73 17.93 2.85 10.44
CA LYS A 73 19.17 3.44 9.93
C LYS A 73 19.25 3.35 8.40
N LEU A 74 18.92 2.20 7.81
CA LEU A 74 18.90 2.05 6.35
C LEU A 74 17.98 3.08 5.70
N GLN A 75 16.76 3.23 6.21
CA GLN A 75 15.77 4.15 5.65
C GLN A 75 16.12 5.62 5.85
N THR A 76 16.82 5.98 6.92
CA THR A 76 17.10 7.38 7.27
C THR A 76 18.52 7.85 6.96
N ASP A 77 19.41 6.95 6.57
CA ASP A 77 20.77 7.26 6.10
C ASP A 77 20.73 7.51 4.59
N ILE A 78 20.19 8.68 4.24
CA ILE A 78 19.79 9.05 2.87
C ILE A 78 20.96 8.89 1.89
N GLU A 79 22.15 9.37 2.25
CA GLU A 79 23.33 9.35 1.38
C GLU A 79 23.86 7.94 1.10
N ARG A 80 23.37 6.95 1.86
CA ARG A 80 23.68 5.54 1.66
C ARG A 80 22.68 4.79 0.78
N TRP A 81 21.56 5.39 0.41
CA TRP A 81 20.56 4.74 -0.45
C TRP A 81 21.15 4.13 -1.72
N PRO A 82 22.04 4.79 -2.48
CA PRO A 82 22.62 4.19 -3.70
C PRO A 82 23.39 2.89 -3.45
N SER A 83 23.80 2.60 -2.21
CA SER A 83 24.54 1.38 -1.89
C SER A 83 23.66 0.14 -1.69
N TRP A 84 22.31 0.30 -1.62
CA TRP A 84 21.39 -0.79 -1.34
C TRP A 84 20.03 -0.68 -2.02
N GLN A 85 19.67 0.50 -2.51
CA GLN A 85 18.49 0.75 -3.34
C GLN A 85 18.91 0.79 -4.80
N ALA A 86 18.67 -0.30 -5.53
CA ALA A 86 19.12 -0.42 -6.92
C ALA A 86 18.64 0.72 -7.83
N PRO A 87 17.40 1.24 -7.72
CA PRO A 87 16.96 2.34 -8.56
C PRO A 87 17.51 3.71 -8.14
N VAL A 88 18.06 3.89 -6.95
CA VAL A 88 18.58 5.19 -6.51
C VAL A 88 20.00 5.36 -7.02
N THR A 89 20.21 6.25 -7.99
CA THR A 89 21.51 6.48 -8.61
C THR A 89 22.36 7.52 -7.88
N ALA A 90 21.71 8.46 -7.18
CA ALA A 90 22.36 9.47 -6.34
C ALA A 90 21.43 9.86 -5.19
N ALA A 91 22.00 10.22 -4.04
CA ALA A 91 21.26 10.78 -2.91
C ALA A 91 22.19 11.65 -2.07
N GLU A 92 21.71 12.83 -1.68
CA GLU A 92 22.47 13.80 -0.89
C GLU A 92 21.56 14.54 0.10
N ARG A 93 22.07 14.86 1.27
CA ARG A 93 21.44 15.76 2.21
C ARG A 93 21.69 17.19 1.81
N LEU A 94 20.67 18.03 1.87
CA LEU A 94 20.77 19.47 1.61
C LEU A 94 20.94 20.29 2.91
N ASP A 95 20.94 19.62 4.06
CA ASP A 95 21.21 20.17 5.38
C ASP A 95 22.18 19.28 6.16
N HIS A 96 22.61 19.73 7.34
CA HIS A 96 23.57 19.03 8.18
C HIS A 96 22.97 18.58 9.52
N GLY A 97 23.65 17.65 10.18
CA GLY A 97 23.27 17.12 11.49
C GLY A 97 22.20 16.02 11.40
N PRO A 98 21.58 15.66 12.54
CA PRO A 98 20.57 14.60 12.58
C PRO A 98 19.36 14.91 11.72
N LEU A 99 18.79 13.88 11.09
CA LEU A 99 17.54 14.01 10.35
C LEU A 99 16.42 14.47 11.29
N ARG A 100 15.69 15.51 10.90
CA ARG A 100 14.63 16.15 11.70
C ARG A 100 13.55 16.73 10.79
N ARG A 101 12.48 17.21 11.36
CA ARG A 101 11.49 18.02 10.64
C ARG A 101 12.18 19.24 10.00
N GLY A 102 11.88 19.49 8.74
CA GLY A 102 12.51 20.52 7.91
C GLY A 102 13.81 20.09 7.24
N SER A 103 14.36 18.91 7.55
CA SER A 103 15.47 18.36 6.80
C SER A 103 15.10 18.15 5.35
N ALA A 104 15.99 18.52 4.45
CA ALA A 104 15.80 18.36 3.01
C ALA A 104 16.89 17.48 2.41
N PHE A 105 16.52 16.75 1.37
CA PHE A 105 17.45 15.89 0.64
C PHE A 105 17.03 15.76 -0.82
N ARG A 106 18.01 15.53 -1.67
CA ARG A 106 17.82 15.29 -3.11
C ARG A 106 18.21 13.87 -3.44
N TRP A 107 17.49 13.24 -4.32
CA TRP A 107 17.81 11.92 -4.84
C TRP A 107 17.32 11.75 -6.27
N THR A 108 17.92 10.80 -6.99
CA THR A 108 17.67 10.57 -8.41
C THR A 108 17.32 9.11 -8.65
N THR A 109 16.30 8.86 -9.44
CA THR A 109 15.87 7.52 -9.86
C THR A 109 15.60 7.50 -11.36
N PRO A 110 15.90 6.40 -12.09
CA PRO A 110 15.47 6.24 -13.48
C PRO A 110 13.95 6.14 -13.57
N VAL A 111 13.42 6.59 -14.69
CA VAL A 111 12.02 6.37 -15.05
C VAL A 111 11.97 5.41 -16.23
N PRO A 112 11.14 4.37 -16.22
CA PRO A 112 10.92 3.55 -17.40
C PRO A 112 10.44 4.44 -18.55
N PRO A 113 10.98 4.28 -19.77
CA PRO A 113 10.51 5.03 -20.92
C PRO A 113 9.08 4.58 -21.24
N ASN A 114 8.09 5.38 -20.89
CA ASN A 114 6.70 5.29 -21.39
C ASN A 114 5.75 6.15 -20.52
N PRO A 115 4.94 7.01 -21.08
CA PRO A 115 4.97 7.68 -22.40
C PRO A 115 5.73 9.02 -22.35
N THR A 116 6.50 9.29 -21.31
CA THR A 116 7.23 10.55 -21.16
C THR A 116 8.66 10.42 -21.68
N PRO A 117 9.26 11.49 -22.22
CA PRO A 117 10.66 11.49 -22.61
C PRO A 117 11.61 11.44 -21.41
N ALA A 118 11.11 11.59 -20.18
CA ALA A 118 11.94 11.57 -18.97
C ALA A 118 12.62 10.21 -18.80
N THR A 119 13.95 10.24 -18.73
CA THR A 119 14.78 9.06 -18.46
C THR A 119 15.14 8.93 -16.99
N ARG A 120 14.96 9.99 -16.21
CA ARG A 120 15.18 10.04 -14.77
C ARG A 120 14.27 11.07 -14.10
N LEU A 121 14.06 10.88 -12.81
CA LEU A 121 13.47 11.86 -11.92
C LEU A 121 14.51 12.39 -10.96
N ASP A 122 14.56 13.70 -10.82
CA ASP A 122 15.27 14.39 -9.75
C ASP A 122 14.23 14.80 -8.70
N ILE A 123 14.39 14.28 -7.49
CA ILE A 123 13.41 14.41 -6.42
C ILE A 123 14.02 15.22 -5.29
N THR A 124 13.36 16.30 -4.88
CA THR A 124 13.78 17.09 -3.71
C THR A 124 12.74 16.91 -2.61
N SER A 125 13.10 16.16 -1.60
CA SER A 125 12.21 15.78 -0.50
C SER A 125 12.44 16.65 0.73
N THR A 126 11.36 17.01 1.44
CA THR A 126 11.39 17.70 2.72
C THR A 126 10.70 16.86 3.79
N VAL A 127 11.37 16.61 4.90
CA VAL A 127 10.81 15.90 6.04
C VAL A 127 9.81 16.79 6.77
N GLU A 128 8.54 16.44 6.69
CA GLU A 128 7.45 17.19 7.32
C GLU A 128 7.14 16.68 8.73
N GLN A 129 7.25 15.37 8.95
CA GLN A 129 7.05 14.74 10.24
C GLN A 129 8.10 13.66 10.45
N LEU A 130 8.58 13.55 11.69
CA LEU A 130 9.49 12.49 12.09
C LEU A 130 9.26 12.14 13.56
N ARG A 131 9.15 10.84 13.83
CA ARG A 131 9.24 10.25 15.16
C ARG A 131 10.26 9.13 15.11
N HIS A 132 11.37 9.33 15.80
CA HIS A 132 12.51 8.41 15.80
C HIS A 132 12.07 6.96 16.05
N HIS A 133 12.55 6.03 15.26
CA HIS A 133 12.24 4.59 15.29
C HIS A 133 10.75 4.24 15.11
N SER A 134 9.92 5.16 14.68
CA SER A 134 8.47 4.92 14.56
C SER A 134 7.91 5.32 13.19
N CYS A 135 8.13 6.56 12.76
CA CYS A 135 7.60 7.00 11.48
C CYS A 135 8.37 8.19 10.91
N ILE A 136 8.30 8.31 9.59
CA ILE A 136 8.75 9.50 8.86
C ILE A 136 7.75 9.79 7.74
N ARG A 137 7.46 11.07 7.52
CA ARG A 137 6.68 11.58 6.42
C ARG A 137 7.47 12.68 5.73
N TRP A 138 7.58 12.60 4.43
CA TRP A 138 8.14 13.65 3.61
C TRP A 138 7.25 13.97 2.42
N THR A 139 7.46 15.15 1.89
CA THR A 139 6.88 15.60 0.63
C THR A 139 8.00 15.95 -0.30
N GLY A 140 7.73 15.96 -1.58
CA GLY A 140 8.72 16.45 -2.52
C GLY A 140 8.26 16.38 -3.96
N PRO A 141 8.51 17.43 -4.73
CA PRO A 141 8.39 17.36 -6.16
C PRO A 141 9.44 16.41 -6.72
N ALA A 142 8.99 15.60 -7.67
CA ALA A 142 9.83 14.83 -8.57
C ALA A 142 9.70 15.43 -9.96
N THR A 143 10.82 15.79 -10.56
CA THR A 143 10.86 16.46 -11.86
C THR A 143 11.72 15.69 -12.85
N GLY A 144 11.29 15.66 -14.10
CA GLY A 144 11.99 15.11 -15.23
C GLY A 144 11.57 15.84 -16.51
N GLU A 145 12.15 15.48 -17.65
CA GLU A 145 11.73 16.07 -18.91
C GLU A 145 10.26 15.78 -19.21
N GLY A 146 9.42 16.83 -19.26
CA GLY A 146 7.98 16.71 -19.48
C GLY A 146 7.20 16.03 -18.35
N LEU A 147 7.79 15.86 -17.16
CA LEU A 147 7.18 15.19 -16.02
C LEU A 147 7.35 16.00 -14.74
N HIS A 148 6.25 16.25 -14.05
CA HIS A 148 6.21 16.82 -12.71
C HIS A 148 5.22 16.05 -11.84
N ILE A 149 5.69 15.61 -10.69
CA ILE A 149 4.90 14.83 -9.71
C ILE A 149 5.07 15.46 -8.35
N ASP A 150 3.97 15.79 -7.69
CA ASP A 150 3.97 16.12 -6.26
C ASP A 150 3.71 14.85 -5.46
N GLY A 151 4.70 14.44 -4.67
CA GLY A 151 4.68 13.23 -3.86
C GLY A 151 4.44 13.52 -2.38
N VAL A 152 3.65 12.69 -1.73
CA VAL A 152 3.53 12.64 -0.26
C VAL A 152 3.73 11.21 0.20
N HIS A 153 4.75 10.98 1.00
CA HIS A 153 5.19 9.65 1.38
C HIS A 153 5.21 9.48 2.90
N VAL A 154 4.62 8.41 3.41
CA VAL A 154 4.60 8.04 4.83
C VAL A 154 5.22 6.66 5.02
N TRP A 155 6.11 6.55 5.98
CA TRP A 155 6.73 5.30 6.43
C TRP A 155 6.45 5.07 7.91
N ASN A 156 6.06 3.85 8.27
CA ASN A 156 5.85 3.42 9.64
C ASN A 156 6.68 2.17 9.93
N PHE A 157 7.26 2.13 11.13
CA PHE A 157 8.10 1.03 11.61
C PHE A 157 7.53 0.55 12.93
N THR A 158 7.14 -0.71 13.01
CA THR A 158 6.55 -1.30 14.21
C THR A 158 7.27 -2.58 14.57
N GLU A 159 7.85 -2.65 15.77
CA GLU A 159 8.40 -3.90 16.28
C GLU A 159 7.28 -4.90 16.48
N VAL A 160 7.49 -6.11 16.01
CA VAL A 160 6.57 -7.23 16.13
C VAL A 160 7.37 -8.50 16.48
N PRO A 161 6.72 -9.57 16.95
CA PRO A 161 7.43 -10.84 17.14
C PRO A 161 8.15 -11.25 15.85
N GLY A 162 9.46 -11.46 15.95
CA GLY A 162 10.31 -11.90 14.85
C GLY A 162 10.91 -10.77 13.98
N GLY A 163 10.66 -9.48 14.28
CA GLY A 163 11.31 -8.41 13.53
C GLY A 163 10.56 -7.07 13.54
N VAL A 164 10.59 -6.41 12.40
CA VAL A 164 9.96 -5.10 12.21
C VAL A 164 8.97 -5.18 11.05
N ARG A 165 7.71 -4.82 11.29
CA ARG A 165 6.78 -4.52 10.22
C ARG A 165 7.06 -3.11 9.71
N VAL A 166 7.44 -3.03 8.45
CA VAL A 166 7.60 -1.77 7.73
C VAL A 166 6.40 -1.59 6.82
N SER A 167 5.67 -0.50 7.02
CA SER A 167 4.53 -0.14 6.18
C SER A 167 4.80 1.20 5.53
N THR A 168 4.48 1.32 4.25
CA THR A 168 4.65 2.55 3.48
C THR A 168 3.38 2.88 2.71
N GLU A 169 3.09 4.16 2.57
CA GLU A 169 1.99 4.66 1.76
C GLU A 169 2.43 5.95 1.08
N GLU A 170 2.17 6.04 -0.21
CA GLU A 170 2.53 7.21 -1.01
C GLU A 170 1.41 7.60 -1.95
N THR A 171 1.32 8.90 -2.20
CA THR A 171 0.41 9.48 -3.19
C THR A 171 1.16 10.37 -4.14
N HIS A 172 0.71 10.37 -5.39
CA HIS A 172 1.21 11.25 -6.44
C HIS A 172 0.07 12.09 -7.03
N THR A 173 0.35 13.36 -7.29
CA THR A 173 -0.50 14.26 -8.06
C THR A 173 0.33 14.98 -9.12
N GLY A 174 -0.32 15.42 -10.19
CA GLY A 174 0.34 16.13 -11.29
C GLY A 174 -0.30 15.80 -12.64
N PRO A 175 -0.16 16.70 -13.63
CA PRO A 175 -0.88 16.56 -14.89
C PRO A 175 -0.69 15.22 -15.60
N GLN A 176 0.55 14.70 -15.60
CA GLN A 176 0.89 13.47 -16.31
C GLN A 176 0.39 12.22 -15.58
N VAL A 177 0.53 12.16 -14.25
CA VAL A 177 0.05 11.02 -13.47
C VAL A 177 -1.47 11.01 -13.35
N ASP A 178 -2.09 12.19 -13.34
CA ASP A 178 -3.54 12.32 -13.31
C ASP A 178 -4.19 12.02 -14.66
N ALA A 179 -3.45 12.11 -15.75
CA ALA A 179 -3.91 11.75 -17.10
C ALA A 179 -4.04 10.23 -17.28
N ASP A 180 -3.20 9.42 -16.61
CA ASP A 180 -3.26 7.95 -16.67
C ASP A 180 -3.06 7.34 -15.27
N VAL A 181 -4.08 7.44 -14.45
CA VAL A 181 -4.08 6.94 -13.05
C VAL A 181 -3.77 5.44 -12.95
N PRO A 182 -4.31 4.55 -13.81
CA PRO A 182 -3.98 3.14 -13.75
C PRO A 182 -2.48 2.85 -13.94
N THR A 183 -1.86 3.42 -14.95
CA THR A 183 -0.43 3.25 -15.23
C THR A 183 0.42 3.87 -14.13
N ALA A 184 0.12 5.10 -13.71
CA ALA A 184 0.84 5.77 -12.64
C ALA A 184 0.75 5.01 -11.31
N THR A 185 -0.42 4.46 -10.98
CA THR A 185 -0.58 3.62 -9.77
C THR A 185 0.20 2.32 -9.86
N ALA A 186 0.25 1.68 -11.04
CA ALA A 186 1.04 0.46 -11.24
C ALA A 186 2.55 0.72 -11.08
N LEU A 187 3.06 1.82 -11.61
CA LEU A 187 4.47 2.23 -11.46
C LEU A 187 4.80 2.56 -10.00
N LEU A 188 3.95 3.32 -9.31
CA LEU A 188 4.11 3.64 -7.89
C LEU A 188 4.15 2.35 -7.06
N ARG A 189 3.21 1.42 -7.29
CA ARG A 189 3.19 0.11 -6.63
C ARG A 189 4.50 -0.64 -6.81
N GLN A 190 4.96 -0.77 -8.05
CA GLN A 190 6.20 -1.47 -8.37
C GLN A 190 7.41 -0.84 -7.65
N GLY A 191 7.48 0.49 -7.62
CA GLY A 191 8.55 1.20 -6.93
C GLY A 191 8.56 0.95 -5.43
N LEU A 192 7.40 1.03 -4.76
CA LEU A 192 7.30 0.82 -3.30
C LEU A 192 7.58 -0.63 -2.89
N GLU A 193 7.07 -1.59 -3.66
CA GLU A 193 7.30 -3.02 -3.40
C GLU A 193 8.78 -3.39 -3.59
N ALA A 194 9.43 -2.86 -4.63
CA ALA A 194 10.87 -3.04 -4.84
C ALA A 194 11.68 -2.41 -3.71
N TRP A 195 11.34 -1.19 -3.28
CA TRP A 195 12.01 -0.53 -2.16
C TRP A 195 11.94 -1.34 -0.87
N LEU A 196 10.76 -1.84 -0.54
CA LEU A 196 10.57 -2.70 0.64
C LEU A 196 11.37 -4.00 0.55
N SER A 197 11.43 -4.61 -0.63
CA SER A 197 12.21 -5.84 -0.88
C SER A 197 13.71 -5.61 -0.66
N ASP A 198 14.26 -4.52 -1.19
CA ASP A 198 15.67 -4.17 -1.05
C ASP A 198 16.02 -3.81 0.41
N LEU A 199 15.14 -3.08 1.09
CA LEU A 199 15.27 -2.76 2.51
C LEU A 199 15.33 -4.04 3.35
N LYS A 200 14.41 -4.99 3.10
CA LYS A 200 14.38 -6.28 3.77
C LYS A 200 15.67 -7.07 3.54
N THR A 201 16.02 -7.27 2.29
CA THR A 201 17.20 -8.04 1.90
C THR A 201 18.48 -7.47 2.55
N THR A 202 18.62 -6.16 2.50
CA THR A 202 19.80 -5.48 3.04
C THR A 202 19.84 -5.50 4.56
N ALA A 203 18.71 -5.29 5.23
CA ALA A 203 18.63 -5.31 6.69
C ALA A 203 18.91 -6.71 7.26
N GLU A 204 18.33 -7.73 6.65
CA GLU A 204 18.51 -9.13 7.08
C GLU A 204 19.94 -9.61 6.85
N ALA A 205 20.58 -9.24 5.74
CA ALA A 205 21.99 -9.55 5.48
C ALA A 205 22.95 -8.89 6.48
N ARG A 206 22.58 -7.77 7.10
CA ARG A 206 23.38 -7.08 8.14
C ARG A 206 23.12 -7.58 9.56
N THR A 207 22.17 -8.51 9.72
CA THR A 207 21.82 -9.06 11.03
C THR A 207 22.59 -10.37 11.23
N PRO A 208 23.45 -10.50 12.26
CA PRO A 208 24.11 -11.76 12.55
C PRO A 208 23.06 -12.84 12.82
N HIS A 209 23.11 -13.94 12.09
CA HIS A 209 22.32 -15.10 12.43
C HIS A 209 22.81 -15.65 13.78
N PRO A 210 21.93 -15.92 14.76
CA PRO A 210 22.34 -16.66 15.93
C PRO A 210 22.89 -18.00 15.45
N HIS A 211 24.16 -18.30 15.80
CA HIS A 211 24.74 -19.60 15.54
C HIS A 211 23.78 -20.65 16.12
N ARG A 212 23.23 -21.53 15.26
CA ARG A 212 22.61 -22.75 15.75
C ARG A 212 23.72 -23.55 16.43
N PRO A 213 23.62 -23.86 17.73
CA PRO A 213 24.55 -24.83 18.34
C PRO A 213 24.30 -26.16 17.64
N ASN A 214 25.39 -26.81 17.21
CA ASN A 214 25.38 -28.19 16.70
C ASN A 214 24.93 -29.15 17.79
#